data_303cad3ba80465e8af49d7d35bf9840e
#
_entry.id   303cad3ba80465e8af49d7d35bf9840e
#
_cell.length_a   1.000
_cell.length_b   1.000
_cell.length_c   1.000
_cell.angle_alpha   90.00
_cell.angle_beta   90.00
_cell.angle_gamma   90.00
#
_symmetry.space_group_name_H-M   'P 1'
#
loop_
_entity.id
_entity.type
_entity.pdbx_description
1 polymer ?
#
loop_
_entity_poly.entity_id
_entity_poly.type
_entity_poly.pdbx_seq_one_letter_code
_entity_poly.pdbx_strand_id
1 'polypeptide(L)'
;MHLDHIYIKGFRNFKEATVHFNKHSLVIGANDVGKTNLIYAMRLLLDRSLSDYDYELSDSDFYAYEDTNEVIIRIYFTDVKDDCIVARMPGKISDDGKMVLQYRVVKNNKKVDYHFYCGKSDSDEDLGEIDSPFYRKFLNLKYISSRRDFWGFINKSKNLLLNQAKENRAPETIIADDALYEEITKKLEYVDEKIPELSYVKNATEQLNKALDKLSIHHREQKIVFDTSTTEIDRVISSVSLASKHEDKNMIIGGEGRINQIYLSLWASQNENSDLSNEVSIICVEEPEAYLHPHQQRELAAYLGKALKGEVILTSHSPFIVSEFSPNSIIRLYKYENETLVASDGCSKVIEEGIDGLGYRMSVIPAEAFFSDYAILVEGPSELLLYKTLATQLGLDLDR
;
A
#
# COMPACT_ATOMS: atom_id res chain seq x y z
N MET A 1 -13.74 -2.45 15.46
CA MET A 1 -12.35 -2.70 15.91
C MET A 1 -11.52 -1.47 15.60
N HIS A 2 -10.63 -1.08 16.51
CA HIS A 2 -9.69 0.03 16.36
C HIS A 2 -8.26 -0.44 16.63
N LEU A 3 -7.32 -0.03 15.78
CA LEU A 3 -5.89 -0.19 15.98
C LEU A 3 -5.42 0.89 16.97
N ASP A 4 -5.16 0.53 18.20
CA ASP A 4 -4.83 1.46 19.26
C ASP A 4 -3.34 1.88 19.20
N HIS A 5 -2.44 0.92 19.32
CA HIS A 5 -1.01 1.20 19.22
C HIS A 5 -0.21 -0.03 18.80
N ILE A 6 1.03 0.21 18.38
CA ILE A 6 2.06 -0.79 18.18
C ILE A 6 3.23 -0.54 19.14
N TYR A 7 3.70 -1.60 19.78
CA TYR A 7 4.93 -1.62 20.55
C TYR A 7 6.01 -2.37 19.77
N ILE A 8 7.19 -1.78 19.66
CA ILE A 8 8.33 -2.33 18.92
C ILE A 8 9.56 -2.26 19.81
N LYS A 9 10.25 -3.39 19.96
CA LYS A 9 11.51 -3.48 20.72
C LYS A 9 12.56 -4.24 19.94
N GLY A 10 13.76 -3.70 19.86
CA GLY A 10 14.94 -4.36 19.30
C GLY A 10 14.91 -4.52 17.77
N PHE A 11 14.08 -3.77 17.05
CA PHE A 11 13.87 -3.96 15.62
C PHE A 11 14.46 -2.81 14.80
N ARG A 12 15.44 -3.12 13.95
CA ARG A 12 16.12 -2.19 13.03
C ARG A 12 16.62 -0.92 13.73
N ASN A 13 15.94 0.20 13.53
CA ASN A 13 16.26 1.50 14.12
C ASN A 13 15.46 1.80 15.41
N PHE A 14 14.54 0.92 15.79
CA PHE A 14 13.78 1.03 17.03
C PHE A 14 14.44 0.22 18.15
N LYS A 15 15.00 0.91 19.13
CA LYS A 15 15.43 0.28 20.38
C LYS A 15 14.22 -0.15 21.18
N GLU A 16 13.35 0.82 21.47
CA GLU A 16 12.05 0.61 22.10
C GLU A 16 11.13 1.79 21.74
N ALA A 17 9.96 1.51 21.18
CA ALA A 17 9.04 2.56 20.78
C ALA A 17 7.59 2.08 20.88
N THR A 18 6.69 2.99 21.26
CA THR A 18 5.24 2.82 21.20
C THR A 18 4.67 3.87 20.27
N VAL A 19 3.84 3.46 19.31
CA VAL A 19 3.22 4.34 18.34
C VAL A 19 1.71 4.21 18.47
N HIS A 20 1.04 5.27 18.87
CA HIS A 20 -0.43 5.32 18.95
C HIS A 20 -1.04 5.77 17.64
N PHE A 21 -2.15 5.16 17.27
CA PHE A 21 -2.85 5.43 16.02
C PHE A 21 -4.24 6.01 16.27
N ASN A 22 -4.67 6.84 15.35
CA ASN A 22 -6.05 7.23 15.17
C ASN A 22 -6.63 6.51 13.95
N LYS A 23 -7.94 6.59 13.76
CA LYS A 23 -8.62 5.98 12.62
C LYS A 23 -7.98 6.33 11.27
N HIS A 24 -7.53 7.58 11.13
CA HIS A 24 -6.74 8.05 10.00
C HIS A 24 -5.45 8.65 10.56
N SER A 25 -4.33 7.97 10.37
CA SER A 25 -3.02 8.38 10.87
C SER A 25 -2.08 8.74 9.74
N LEU A 26 -1.31 9.80 9.94
CA LEU A 26 -0.27 10.25 9.04
C LEU A 26 1.09 10.17 9.72
N VAL A 27 1.93 9.26 9.26
CA VAL A 27 3.30 9.08 9.76
C VAL A 27 4.25 9.96 8.96
N ILE A 28 4.92 10.88 9.63
CA ILE A 28 5.87 11.81 9.02
C ILE A 28 7.25 11.71 9.67
N GLY A 29 8.23 12.28 9.03
CA GLY A 29 9.61 12.35 9.49
C GLY A 29 10.59 12.44 8.33
N ALA A 30 11.85 12.76 8.60
CA ALA A 30 12.92 12.82 7.61
C ALA A 30 13.14 11.47 6.91
N ASN A 31 13.97 11.44 5.87
CA ASN A 31 14.39 10.18 5.27
C ASN A 31 15.18 9.36 6.30
N ASP A 32 15.08 8.05 6.20
CA ASP A 32 15.80 7.08 7.03
C ASP A 32 15.51 7.11 8.55
N VAL A 33 14.47 7.83 8.99
CA VAL A 33 14.04 7.81 10.41
C VAL A 33 13.25 6.56 10.78
N GLY A 34 12.89 5.70 9.82
CA GLY A 34 12.24 4.42 10.10
C GLY A 34 10.75 4.34 9.79
N LYS A 35 10.18 5.24 8.97
CA LYS A 35 8.76 5.14 8.54
C LYS A 35 8.46 3.80 7.88
N THR A 36 9.27 3.39 6.92
CA THR A 36 9.15 2.09 6.25
C THR A 36 9.38 0.92 7.23
N ASN A 37 10.27 1.09 8.23
CA ASN A 37 10.50 0.07 9.24
C ASN A 37 9.30 -0.11 10.18
N LEU A 38 8.62 0.98 10.55
CA LEU A 38 7.35 0.92 11.29
C LEU A 38 6.28 0.15 10.50
N ILE A 39 6.13 0.49 9.22
CA ILE A 39 5.17 -0.21 8.35
C ILE A 39 5.56 -1.69 8.20
N TYR A 40 6.84 -2.00 8.05
CA TYR A 40 7.28 -3.38 7.94
C TYR A 40 7.03 -4.18 9.23
N ALA A 41 7.21 -3.57 10.40
CA ALA A 41 6.83 -4.18 11.67
C ALA A 41 5.32 -4.54 11.72
N MET A 42 4.45 -3.64 11.24
CA MET A 42 3.01 -3.93 11.13
C MET A 42 2.73 -5.05 10.13
N ARG A 43 3.42 -5.05 9.00
CA ARG A 43 3.27 -6.07 7.95
C ARG A 43 3.64 -7.46 8.46
N LEU A 44 4.68 -7.60 9.27
CA LEU A 44 5.06 -8.89 9.87
C LEU A 44 3.93 -9.53 10.66
N LEU A 45 3.00 -8.78 11.22
CA LEU A 45 1.82 -9.29 11.92
C LEU A 45 0.57 -9.37 11.04
N LEU A 46 0.35 -8.45 10.13
CA LEU A 46 -0.95 -8.26 9.49
C LEU A 46 -0.97 -8.49 7.98
N ASP A 47 0.19 -8.48 7.29
CA ASP A 47 0.21 -8.60 5.83
C ASP A 47 0.18 -10.06 5.38
N ARG A 48 -0.92 -10.46 4.74
CA ARG A 48 -1.10 -11.83 4.21
C ARG A 48 -0.25 -12.14 2.97
N SER A 49 0.37 -11.12 2.35
CA SER A 49 1.22 -11.31 1.18
C SER A 49 2.65 -11.75 1.52
N LEU A 50 3.04 -11.65 2.80
CA LEU A 50 4.32 -12.11 3.28
C LEU A 50 4.37 -13.64 3.32
N SER A 51 5.51 -14.19 2.90
CA SER A 51 5.84 -15.61 2.92
C SER A 51 6.59 -16.00 4.19
N ASP A 52 6.76 -17.29 4.41
CA ASP A 52 7.51 -17.79 5.58
C ASP A 52 8.96 -17.29 5.62
N TYR A 53 9.56 -17.04 4.44
CA TYR A 53 10.91 -16.45 4.36
C TYR A 53 10.99 -15.02 4.90
N ASP A 54 9.89 -14.26 4.81
CA ASP A 54 9.84 -12.87 5.29
C ASP A 54 9.79 -12.80 6.83
N TYR A 55 9.48 -13.92 7.51
CA TYR A 55 9.46 -14.01 8.98
C TYR A 55 10.80 -14.37 9.58
N GLU A 56 11.73 -14.90 8.80
CA GLU A 56 13.09 -15.14 9.24
C GLU A 56 13.89 -13.85 9.18
N LEU A 57 13.98 -13.15 10.32
CA LEU A 57 14.74 -11.91 10.40
C LEU A 57 16.24 -12.19 10.20
N SER A 58 16.89 -11.33 9.44
CA SER A 58 18.34 -11.30 9.26
C SER A 58 19.02 -10.51 10.38
N ASP A 59 20.34 -10.60 10.49
CA ASP A 59 21.12 -9.84 11.47
C ASP A 59 20.89 -8.31 11.35
N SER A 60 20.62 -7.81 10.15
CA SER A 60 20.33 -6.40 9.90
C SER A 60 18.94 -5.94 10.37
N ASP A 61 18.07 -6.86 10.75
CA ASP A 61 16.74 -6.55 11.27
C ASP A 61 16.74 -6.37 12.81
N PHE A 62 17.81 -6.76 13.48
CA PHE A 62 18.01 -6.49 14.90
C PHE A 62 18.55 -5.06 15.10
N TYR A 63 18.25 -4.46 16.24
CA TYR A 63 18.77 -3.13 16.56
C TYR A 63 20.29 -3.17 16.67
N ALA A 64 20.97 -2.41 15.81
CA ALA A 64 22.40 -2.57 15.53
C ALA A 64 23.33 -1.88 16.56
N TYR A 65 22.82 -0.97 17.37
CA TYR A 65 23.64 -0.14 18.26
C TYR A 65 23.84 -0.73 19.66
N GLU A 66 23.20 -1.86 19.94
CA GLU A 66 23.37 -2.65 21.16
C GLU A 66 23.41 -4.14 20.79
N ASP A 67 23.90 -4.97 21.72
CA ASP A 67 23.85 -6.44 21.55
C ASP A 67 22.41 -6.94 21.76
N THR A 68 21.64 -6.88 20.69
CA THR A 68 20.22 -7.21 20.70
C THR A 68 20.01 -8.63 20.18
N ASN A 69 19.48 -9.50 21.05
CA ASN A 69 19.19 -10.89 20.72
C ASN A 69 17.69 -11.19 20.66
N GLU A 70 16.85 -10.20 20.87
CA GLU A 70 15.40 -10.34 20.88
C GLU A 70 14.72 -9.19 20.14
N VAL A 71 13.74 -9.52 19.32
CA VAL A 71 12.82 -8.57 18.71
C VAL A 71 11.41 -8.87 19.21
N ILE A 72 10.70 -7.85 19.65
CA ILE A 72 9.29 -7.95 20.02
C ILE A 72 8.50 -6.88 19.26
N ILE A 73 7.47 -7.32 18.56
CA ILE A 73 6.50 -6.44 17.89
C ILE A 73 5.12 -6.84 18.39
N ARG A 74 4.39 -5.92 19.01
CA ARG A 74 3.02 -6.13 19.48
C ARG A 74 2.08 -5.12 18.88
N ILE A 75 0.91 -5.56 18.44
CA ILE A 75 -0.17 -4.70 17.98
C ILE A 75 -1.36 -4.88 18.93
N TYR A 76 -1.86 -3.76 19.43
CA TYR A 76 -2.98 -3.71 20.35
C TYR A 76 -4.22 -3.18 19.65
N PHE A 77 -5.31 -3.90 19.82
CA PHE A 77 -6.62 -3.54 19.29
C PHE A 77 -7.60 -3.30 20.41
N THR A 78 -8.46 -2.31 20.20
CA THR A 78 -9.59 -1.98 21.08
C THR A 78 -10.90 -2.00 20.29
N ASP A 79 -12.03 -2.02 21.01
CA ASP A 79 -13.36 -2.05 20.42
C ASP A 79 -13.56 -3.15 19.37
N VAL A 80 -13.03 -4.35 19.66
CA VAL A 80 -13.11 -5.52 18.78
C VAL A 80 -14.51 -6.13 18.88
N LYS A 81 -15.39 -5.73 17.96
CA LYS A 81 -16.81 -6.15 17.91
C LYS A 81 -17.22 -6.73 16.55
N ASP A 82 -16.29 -6.77 15.60
CA ASP A 82 -16.56 -7.25 14.25
C ASP A 82 -16.84 -8.76 14.27
N ASP A 83 -18.00 -9.18 13.78
CA ASP A 83 -18.46 -10.56 13.83
C ASP A 83 -17.45 -11.53 13.20
N CYS A 84 -16.79 -11.12 12.11
CA CYS A 84 -15.79 -11.95 11.44
C CYS A 84 -14.54 -12.20 12.29
N ILE A 85 -14.22 -11.30 13.24
CA ILE A 85 -13.10 -11.46 14.18
C ILE A 85 -13.57 -12.28 15.39
N VAL A 86 -14.66 -11.85 16.04
CA VAL A 86 -15.17 -12.47 17.26
C VAL A 86 -15.46 -13.95 17.07
N ALA A 87 -16.11 -14.33 15.96
CA ALA A 87 -16.44 -15.71 15.66
C ALA A 87 -15.23 -16.63 15.41
N ARG A 88 -14.10 -16.05 14.94
CA ARG A 88 -12.91 -16.82 14.53
C ARG A 88 -11.75 -16.75 15.53
N MET A 89 -11.89 -15.93 16.59
CA MET A 89 -10.87 -15.73 17.63
C MET A 89 -11.42 -16.00 19.04
N PRO A 90 -12.07 -17.17 19.26
CA PRO A 90 -12.68 -17.49 20.55
C PRO A 90 -11.62 -17.50 21.66
N GLY A 91 -11.92 -16.83 22.78
CA GLY A 91 -11.03 -16.77 23.95
C GLY A 91 -9.79 -15.89 23.79
N LYS A 92 -9.62 -15.20 22.65
CA LYS A 92 -8.50 -14.31 22.37
C LYS A 92 -8.86 -12.82 22.52
N ILE A 93 -10.13 -12.52 22.75
CA ILE A 93 -10.66 -11.17 22.93
C ILE A 93 -11.15 -11.05 24.37
N SER A 94 -10.81 -9.96 25.03
CA SER A 94 -11.27 -9.67 26.39
C SER A 94 -12.74 -9.20 26.40
N ASP A 95 -13.38 -9.23 27.57
CA ASP A 95 -14.76 -8.80 27.73
C ASP A 95 -14.99 -7.33 27.40
N ASP A 96 -13.95 -6.49 27.54
CA ASP A 96 -13.95 -5.08 27.18
C ASP A 96 -13.51 -4.85 25.71
N GLY A 97 -13.40 -5.90 24.90
CA GLY A 97 -13.14 -5.81 23.46
C GLY A 97 -11.68 -5.52 23.11
N LYS A 98 -10.72 -5.95 23.94
CA LYS A 98 -9.28 -5.82 23.64
C LYS A 98 -8.69 -7.10 23.08
N MET A 99 -7.70 -6.97 22.21
CA MET A 99 -6.95 -8.07 21.64
C MET A 99 -5.51 -7.63 21.36
N VAL A 100 -4.56 -8.53 21.59
CA VAL A 100 -3.13 -8.31 21.32
C VAL A 100 -2.62 -9.39 20.38
N LEU A 101 -1.88 -8.96 19.38
CA LEU A 101 -1.10 -9.82 18.49
C LEU A 101 0.38 -9.55 18.73
N GLN A 102 1.20 -10.60 18.85
CA GLN A 102 2.63 -10.44 19.02
C GLN A 102 3.41 -11.33 18.05
N TYR A 103 4.47 -10.75 17.51
CA TYR A 103 5.55 -11.44 16.83
C TYR A 103 6.82 -11.27 17.67
N ARG A 104 7.45 -12.39 18.02
CA ARG A 104 8.64 -12.43 18.84
C ARG A 104 9.71 -13.25 18.14
N VAL A 105 10.92 -12.71 18.09
CA VAL A 105 12.08 -13.37 17.50
C VAL A 105 13.18 -13.42 18.55
N VAL A 106 13.79 -14.57 18.68
CA VAL A 106 14.94 -14.78 19.58
C VAL A 106 16.10 -15.34 18.79
N LYS A 107 17.27 -14.70 18.91
CA LYS A 107 18.50 -15.14 18.30
C LYS A 107 19.35 -15.92 19.30
N ASN A 108 19.50 -17.22 19.07
CA ASN A 108 20.32 -18.12 19.86
C ASN A 108 21.55 -18.55 19.04
N ASN A 109 22.72 -17.95 19.32
CA ASN A 109 23.99 -18.16 18.63
C ASN A 109 23.94 -17.92 17.10
N LYS A 110 23.47 -18.86 16.28
CA LYS A 110 23.37 -18.73 14.83
C LYS A 110 21.97 -19.03 14.32
N LYS A 111 21.05 -19.41 15.21
CA LYS A 111 19.68 -19.75 14.85
C LYS A 111 18.74 -18.65 15.30
N VAL A 112 17.88 -18.23 14.38
CA VAL A 112 16.84 -17.26 14.63
C VAL A 112 15.52 -18.04 14.68
N ASP A 113 14.87 -18.02 15.85
CA ASP A 113 13.57 -18.66 16.04
C ASP A 113 12.50 -17.58 16.20
N TYR A 114 11.42 -17.68 15.43
CA TYR A 114 10.30 -16.73 15.47
C TYR A 114 9.01 -17.39 15.93
N HIS A 115 8.20 -16.66 16.67
CA HIS A 115 6.95 -17.13 17.25
C HIS A 115 5.86 -16.08 17.14
N PHE A 116 4.64 -16.53 16.89
CA PHE A 116 3.45 -15.69 16.91
C PHE A 116 2.61 -15.98 18.13
N TYR A 117 2.04 -14.92 18.70
CA TYR A 117 1.16 -15.00 19.85
C TYR A 117 -0.11 -14.21 19.63
N CYS A 118 -1.18 -14.61 20.29
CA CYS A 118 -2.44 -13.89 20.31
C CYS A 118 -3.13 -14.04 21.66
N GLY A 119 -3.70 -12.96 22.18
CA GLY A 119 -4.35 -13.01 23.48
C GLY A 119 -5.18 -11.77 23.80
N LYS A 120 -5.76 -11.78 25.02
CA LYS A 120 -6.60 -10.70 25.55
C LYS A 120 -5.77 -9.51 26.04
N SER A 121 -4.58 -9.79 26.53
CA SER A 121 -3.60 -8.81 26.99
C SER A 121 -2.19 -9.29 26.66
N ASP A 122 -1.18 -8.49 26.99
CA ASP A 122 0.26 -8.83 26.83
C ASP A 122 0.86 -9.56 28.02
N SER A 123 0.02 -9.98 28.98
CA SER A 123 0.49 -10.80 30.12
C SER A 123 0.77 -12.25 29.66
N ASP A 124 1.75 -12.88 30.28
CA ASP A 124 2.13 -14.27 29.96
C ASP A 124 0.97 -15.29 30.13
N GLU A 125 -0.03 -14.96 30.98
CA GLU A 125 -1.18 -15.80 31.22
C GLU A 125 -2.21 -15.72 30.09
N ASP A 126 -2.36 -14.54 29.48
CA ASP A 126 -3.37 -14.25 28.45
C ASP A 126 -2.84 -14.44 27.03
N LEU A 127 -1.52 -14.28 26.83
CA LEU A 127 -0.87 -14.31 25.53
C LEU A 127 -0.43 -15.71 25.15
N GLY A 128 -1.26 -16.41 24.37
CA GLY A 128 -0.98 -17.76 23.93
C GLY A 128 -0.28 -17.83 22.59
N GLU A 129 0.72 -18.71 22.46
CA GLU A 129 1.39 -18.99 21.20
C GLU A 129 0.43 -19.61 20.17
N ILE A 130 0.63 -19.29 18.90
CA ILE A 130 -0.11 -19.82 17.77
C ILE A 130 0.88 -20.30 16.69
N ASP A 131 0.58 -21.44 16.08
CA ASP A 131 1.47 -22.08 15.09
C ASP A 131 1.64 -21.25 13.81
N SER A 132 0.63 -20.46 13.47
CA SER A 132 0.66 -19.59 12.28
C SER A 132 -0.27 -18.39 12.44
N PRO A 133 -0.01 -17.29 11.75
CA PRO A 133 -0.84 -16.08 11.78
C PRO A 133 -2.13 -16.25 10.95
N PHE A 134 -2.94 -17.25 11.26
CA PHE A 134 -4.19 -17.61 10.55
C PHE A 134 -5.20 -16.47 10.47
N TYR A 135 -5.16 -15.55 11.43
CA TYR A 135 -6.05 -14.39 11.52
C TYR A 135 -5.91 -13.44 10.34
N ARG A 136 -4.81 -13.45 9.59
CA ARG A 136 -4.59 -12.61 8.41
C ARG A 136 -5.60 -12.85 7.29
N LYS A 137 -6.35 -13.94 7.33
CA LYS A 137 -7.43 -14.24 6.38
C LYS A 137 -8.64 -13.32 6.55
N PHE A 138 -8.82 -12.76 7.74
CA PHE A 138 -9.98 -11.92 8.08
C PHE A 138 -9.62 -10.64 8.83
N LEU A 139 -8.37 -10.50 9.26
CA LEU A 139 -7.77 -9.26 9.78
C LEU A 139 -6.44 -9.05 9.06
N ASN A 140 -6.42 -8.14 8.11
CA ASN A 140 -5.22 -7.94 7.30
C ASN A 140 -4.87 -6.49 7.07
N LEU A 141 -3.61 -6.25 6.71
CA LEU A 141 -3.10 -4.96 6.28
C LEU A 141 -2.95 -4.96 4.77
N LYS A 142 -3.69 -4.07 4.10
CA LYS A 142 -3.58 -3.82 2.66
C LYS A 142 -2.52 -2.75 2.43
N TYR A 143 -1.37 -3.17 1.93
CA TYR A 143 -0.20 -2.33 1.81
C TYR A 143 0.06 -1.87 0.39
N ILE A 144 0.34 -0.58 0.24
CA ILE A 144 0.85 0.04 -0.98
C ILE A 144 2.24 0.62 -0.70
N SER A 145 3.25 0.05 -1.34
CA SER A 145 4.64 0.49 -1.25
C SER A 145 4.86 1.82 -1.98
N SER A 146 5.88 2.58 -1.59
CA SER A 146 6.39 3.72 -2.36
C SER A 146 6.98 3.28 -3.72
N ARG A 147 7.60 2.10 -3.77
CA ARG A 147 8.07 1.47 -5.01
C ARG A 147 6.95 0.62 -5.62
N ARG A 148 6.19 1.20 -6.54
CA ARG A 148 4.99 0.57 -7.13
C ARG A 148 5.30 -0.01 -8.50
N ASP A 149 4.89 -1.25 -8.73
CA ASP A 149 4.72 -1.77 -10.09
C ASP A 149 3.38 -1.27 -10.66
N PHE A 150 3.39 -0.03 -11.15
CA PHE A 150 2.20 0.61 -11.69
C PHE A 150 1.53 -0.20 -12.80
N TRP A 151 2.32 -0.65 -13.76
CA TRP A 151 1.78 -1.29 -14.96
C TRP A 151 1.26 -2.70 -14.67
N GLY A 152 1.96 -3.48 -13.87
CA GLY A 152 1.49 -4.81 -13.45
C GLY A 152 0.18 -4.72 -12.71
N PHE A 153 0.07 -3.79 -11.75
CA PHE A 153 -1.17 -3.57 -11.00
C PHE A 153 -2.30 -3.02 -11.88
N ILE A 154 -2.05 -2.01 -12.71
CA ILE A 154 -3.07 -1.41 -13.59
C ILE A 154 -3.63 -2.47 -14.55
N ASN A 155 -2.77 -3.31 -15.14
CA ASN A 155 -3.21 -4.37 -16.03
C ASN A 155 -4.06 -5.43 -15.33
N LYS A 156 -3.66 -5.84 -14.12
CA LYS A 156 -4.44 -6.77 -13.30
C LYS A 156 -5.79 -6.17 -12.90
N SER A 157 -5.78 -4.93 -12.43
CA SER A 157 -6.98 -4.21 -11.99
C SER A 157 -7.94 -3.93 -13.14
N LYS A 158 -7.43 -3.59 -14.32
CA LYS A 158 -8.22 -3.43 -15.55
C LYS A 158 -9.00 -4.72 -15.88
N ASN A 159 -8.33 -5.86 -15.85
CA ASN A 159 -8.98 -7.14 -16.14
C ASN A 159 -10.07 -7.47 -15.11
N LEU A 160 -9.81 -7.20 -13.83
CA LEU A 160 -10.80 -7.36 -12.77
C LEU A 160 -12.02 -6.46 -13.00
N LEU A 161 -11.81 -5.18 -13.30
CA LEU A 161 -12.90 -4.24 -13.58
C LEU A 161 -13.71 -4.66 -14.81
N LEU A 162 -13.07 -5.12 -15.89
CA LEU A 162 -13.75 -5.60 -17.09
C LEU A 162 -14.60 -6.84 -16.78
N ASN A 163 -14.09 -7.78 -15.99
CA ASN A 163 -14.82 -8.97 -15.57
C ASN A 163 -16.02 -8.61 -14.68
N GLN A 164 -15.84 -7.75 -13.69
CA GLN A 164 -16.94 -7.27 -12.84
C GLN A 164 -18.02 -6.53 -13.67
N ALA A 165 -17.60 -5.68 -14.61
CA ALA A 165 -18.52 -5.01 -15.50
C ALA A 165 -19.28 -5.99 -16.39
N LYS A 166 -18.61 -7.07 -16.85
CA LYS A 166 -19.23 -8.16 -17.63
C LYS A 166 -20.28 -8.93 -16.82
N GLU A 167 -20.00 -9.21 -15.54
CA GLU A 167 -20.92 -9.92 -14.64
C GLU A 167 -22.13 -9.07 -14.23
N ASN A 168 -21.94 -7.76 -14.04
CA ASN A 168 -22.99 -6.84 -13.59
C ASN A 168 -23.84 -6.23 -14.71
N ARG A 169 -23.78 -6.76 -15.94
CA ARG A 169 -24.57 -6.27 -17.08
C ARG A 169 -26.06 -6.50 -16.89
N ALA A 170 -26.87 -5.52 -17.29
CA ALA A 170 -28.32 -5.70 -17.37
C ALA A 170 -28.71 -6.71 -18.48
N PRO A 171 -29.80 -7.49 -18.32
CA PRO A 171 -30.22 -8.50 -19.32
C PRO A 171 -30.32 -7.96 -20.73
N GLU A 172 -30.78 -6.73 -20.91
CA GLU A 172 -30.94 -6.07 -22.23
C GLU A 172 -29.58 -5.80 -22.90
N THR A 173 -28.58 -5.41 -22.12
CA THR A 173 -27.21 -5.19 -22.61
C THR A 173 -26.50 -6.48 -22.96
N ILE A 174 -26.78 -7.59 -22.27
CA ILE A 174 -26.24 -8.91 -22.61
C ILE A 174 -26.56 -9.30 -24.03
N ILE A 175 -27.83 -9.17 -24.46
CA ILE A 175 -28.28 -9.53 -25.81
C ILE A 175 -27.56 -8.69 -26.88
N ALA A 176 -27.41 -7.38 -26.63
CA ALA A 176 -26.72 -6.49 -27.55
C ALA A 176 -25.22 -6.81 -27.64
N ASP A 177 -24.58 -7.08 -26.50
CA ASP A 177 -23.16 -7.44 -26.44
C ASP A 177 -22.89 -8.81 -27.09
N ASP A 178 -23.79 -9.79 -26.93
CA ASP A 178 -23.66 -11.13 -27.55
C ASP A 178 -23.67 -11.05 -29.06
N ALA A 179 -24.51 -10.19 -29.63
CA ALA A 179 -24.54 -9.94 -31.09
C ALA A 179 -23.23 -9.31 -31.58
N LEU A 180 -22.68 -8.32 -30.83
CA LEU A 180 -21.35 -7.75 -31.11
C LEU A 180 -20.23 -8.76 -30.96
N TYR A 181 -20.35 -9.65 -29.96
CA TYR A 181 -19.38 -10.72 -29.70
C TYR A 181 -19.29 -11.67 -30.91
N GLU A 182 -20.44 -12.10 -31.46
CA GLU A 182 -20.46 -12.92 -32.67
C GLU A 182 -19.86 -12.22 -33.89
N GLU A 183 -20.14 -10.91 -34.06
CA GLU A 183 -19.55 -10.14 -35.16
C GLU A 183 -18.04 -10.03 -35.06
N ILE A 184 -17.52 -9.75 -33.83
CA ILE A 184 -16.09 -9.67 -33.59
C ILE A 184 -15.44 -11.02 -33.81
N THR A 185 -16.02 -12.11 -33.31
CA THR A 185 -15.51 -13.48 -33.52
C THR A 185 -15.33 -13.81 -34.98
N LYS A 186 -16.33 -13.55 -35.82
CA LYS A 186 -16.23 -13.76 -37.27
C LYS A 186 -15.09 -12.97 -37.91
N LYS A 187 -14.87 -11.73 -37.46
CA LYS A 187 -13.76 -10.90 -37.95
C LYS A 187 -12.38 -11.45 -37.49
N LEU A 188 -12.30 -11.98 -36.29
CA LEU A 188 -11.10 -12.59 -35.77
C LEU A 188 -10.75 -13.90 -36.48
N GLU A 189 -11.75 -14.73 -36.78
CA GLU A 189 -11.62 -15.94 -37.62
C GLU A 189 -11.05 -15.60 -39.00
N TYR A 190 -11.57 -14.53 -39.64
CA TYR A 190 -11.04 -14.04 -40.90
C TYR A 190 -9.56 -13.60 -40.79
N VAL A 191 -9.18 -12.93 -39.71
CA VAL A 191 -7.80 -12.53 -39.48
C VAL A 191 -6.89 -13.77 -39.32
N ASP A 192 -7.33 -14.78 -38.56
CA ASP A 192 -6.65 -16.05 -38.38
C ASP A 192 -6.40 -16.80 -39.69
N GLU A 193 -7.39 -16.80 -40.59
CA GLU A 193 -7.24 -17.41 -41.92
C GLU A 193 -6.23 -16.65 -42.79
N LYS A 194 -6.14 -15.31 -42.65
CA LYS A 194 -5.32 -14.47 -43.52
C LYS A 194 -3.86 -14.35 -43.08
N ILE A 195 -3.57 -14.43 -41.82
CA ILE A 195 -2.16 -14.31 -41.33
C ILE A 195 -1.25 -15.40 -41.88
N PRO A 196 -1.64 -16.69 -41.91
CA PRO A 196 -0.83 -17.73 -42.56
C PRO A 196 -0.58 -17.55 -44.04
N GLU A 197 -1.47 -16.81 -44.76
CA GLU A 197 -1.33 -16.50 -46.19
C GLU A 197 -0.21 -15.48 -46.49
N LEU A 198 0.22 -14.71 -45.46
CA LEU A 198 1.33 -13.77 -45.65
C LEU A 198 2.62 -14.50 -46.06
N SER A 199 3.23 -14.04 -47.16
CA SER A 199 4.36 -14.71 -47.78
C SER A 199 5.52 -15.01 -46.82
N TYR A 200 5.83 -14.08 -45.91
CA TYR A 200 6.92 -14.27 -44.94
C TYR A 200 6.55 -15.29 -43.85
N VAL A 201 5.27 -15.34 -43.40
CA VAL A 201 4.77 -16.32 -42.42
C VAL A 201 4.80 -17.71 -43.04
N LYS A 202 4.29 -17.85 -44.30
CA LYS A 202 4.31 -19.08 -45.05
C LYS A 202 5.73 -19.60 -45.26
N ASN A 203 6.66 -18.73 -45.67
CA ASN A 203 8.04 -19.10 -45.87
C ASN A 203 8.73 -19.55 -44.56
N ALA A 204 8.46 -18.86 -43.46
CA ALA A 204 8.99 -19.22 -42.13
C ALA A 204 8.43 -20.58 -41.67
N THR A 205 7.15 -20.84 -41.87
CA THR A 205 6.49 -22.12 -41.57
C THR A 205 7.10 -23.26 -42.37
N GLU A 206 7.32 -23.05 -43.70
CA GLU A 206 7.95 -24.05 -44.55
C GLU A 206 9.39 -24.34 -44.15
N GLN A 207 10.19 -23.32 -43.83
CA GLN A 207 11.58 -23.50 -43.34
C GLN A 207 11.62 -24.28 -42.03
N LEU A 208 10.71 -23.95 -41.07
CA LEU A 208 10.64 -24.67 -39.79
C LEU A 208 10.28 -26.14 -40.01
N ASN A 209 9.25 -26.45 -40.83
CA ASN A 209 8.83 -27.80 -41.10
C ASN A 209 9.91 -28.59 -41.82
N LYS A 210 10.64 -28.01 -42.80
CA LYS A 210 11.79 -28.64 -43.44
C LYS A 210 12.93 -28.98 -42.49
N ALA A 211 13.13 -28.12 -41.46
CA ALA A 211 14.14 -28.40 -40.45
C ALA A 211 13.68 -29.51 -39.47
N LEU A 212 12.41 -29.52 -39.09
CA LEU A 212 11.81 -30.54 -38.25
C LEU A 212 11.75 -31.91 -38.90
N ASP A 213 11.47 -31.99 -40.20
CA ASP A 213 11.49 -33.25 -40.97
C ASP A 213 12.84 -33.97 -40.92
N LYS A 214 13.95 -33.21 -40.76
CA LYS A 214 15.28 -33.77 -40.61
C LYS A 214 15.61 -34.27 -39.20
N LEU A 215 14.90 -33.77 -38.18
CA LEU A 215 15.16 -34.05 -36.76
C LEU A 215 14.13 -35.02 -36.17
N SER A 216 12.92 -35.09 -36.72
CA SER A 216 11.81 -35.86 -36.16
C SER A 216 11.71 -37.25 -36.75
N ILE A 217 11.80 -38.27 -35.89
CA ILE A 217 11.63 -39.68 -36.27
C ILE A 217 10.18 -40.15 -36.09
N HIS A 218 9.45 -39.58 -35.15
CA HIS A 218 8.14 -40.08 -34.70
C HIS A 218 6.91 -39.21 -35.07
N HIS A 219 7.10 -37.99 -35.58
CA HIS A 219 6.00 -37.02 -35.83
C HIS A 219 6.00 -36.47 -37.25
N ARG A 220 6.34 -37.26 -38.25
CA ARG A 220 6.48 -36.82 -39.66
C ARG A 220 5.17 -36.35 -40.32
N GLU A 221 4.02 -36.76 -39.74
CA GLU A 221 2.71 -36.37 -40.24
C GLU A 221 2.19 -35.07 -39.63
N GLN A 222 2.79 -34.55 -38.56
CA GLN A 222 2.38 -33.33 -37.88
C GLN A 222 3.17 -32.14 -38.43
N LYS A 223 2.46 -31.17 -39.00
CA LYS A 223 3.04 -29.88 -39.43
C LYS A 223 2.88 -28.85 -38.35
N ILE A 224 3.93 -28.10 -38.07
CA ILE A 224 3.91 -26.95 -37.21
C ILE A 224 3.41 -25.75 -38.02
N VAL A 225 2.49 -24.99 -37.48
CA VAL A 225 1.95 -23.76 -38.05
C VAL A 225 2.07 -22.64 -37.02
N PHE A 226 2.12 -21.40 -37.48
CA PHE A 226 1.97 -20.25 -36.63
C PHE A 226 0.49 -20.04 -36.40
N ASP A 227 0.01 -20.29 -35.18
CA ASP A 227 -1.34 -20.04 -34.73
C ASP A 227 -1.39 -18.69 -34.03
N THR A 228 -2.30 -17.82 -34.41
CA THR A 228 -2.42 -16.48 -33.82
C THR A 228 -3.12 -16.50 -32.48
N SER A 229 -3.83 -17.61 -32.18
CA SER A 229 -4.66 -17.74 -30.95
C SER A 229 -5.67 -16.58 -30.76
N THR A 230 -5.99 -15.86 -31.85
CA THR A 230 -6.87 -14.68 -31.81
C THR A 230 -8.34 -15.01 -31.86
N THR A 231 -8.72 -16.27 -32.06
CA THR A 231 -10.12 -16.72 -32.06
C THR A 231 -10.80 -16.59 -30.70
N GLU A 232 -10.00 -16.55 -29.61
CA GLU A 232 -10.53 -16.31 -28.26
C GLU A 232 -10.68 -14.81 -28.00
N ILE A 233 -11.87 -14.28 -28.16
CA ILE A 233 -12.19 -12.86 -27.94
C ILE A 233 -11.81 -12.37 -26.54
N ASP A 234 -11.90 -13.25 -25.52
CA ASP A 234 -11.50 -12.93 -24.15
C ASP A 234 -9.99 -12.62 -24.04
N ARG A 235 -9.16 -13.25 -24.87
CA ARG A 235 -7.73 -12.89 -24.97
C ARG A 235 -7.53 -11.50 -25.59
N VAL A 236 -8.30 -11.19 -26.62
CA VAL A 236 -8.26 -9.86 -27.26
C VAL A 236 -8.70 -8.79 -26.26
N ILE A 237 -9.78 -9.01 -25.53
CA ILE A 237 -10.27 -8.09 -24.49
C ILE A 237 -9.23 -7.95 -23.36
N SER A 238 -8.58 -9.04 -22.94
CA SER A 238 -7.54 -8.98 -21.93
C SER A 238 -6.30 -8.22 -22.38
N SER A 239 -6.02 -8.17 -23.67
CA SER A 239 -4.90 -7.43 -24.26
C SER A 239 -5.17 -5.93 -24.44
N VAL A 240 -6.44 -5.47 -24.31
CA VAL A 240 -6.78 -4.05 -24.38
C VAL A 240 -6.03 -3.27 -23.31
N SER A 241 -5.35 -2.21 -23.68
CA SER A 241 -4.62 -1.34 -22.75
C SER A 241 -5.41 -0.07 -22.46
N LEU A 242 -5.18 0.49 -21.26
CA LEU A 242 -5.68 1.82 -20.94
C LEU A 242 -4.89 2.86 -21.73
N ALA A 243 -5.61 3.78 -22.37
CA ALA A 243 -5.03 4.89 -23.10
C ALA A 243 -5.71 6.20 -22.68
N SER A 244 -4.99 7.30 -22.78
CA SER A 244 -5.56 8.62 -22.64
C SER A 244 -6.17 9.04 -23.98
N LYS A 245 -7.43 9.47 -23.98
CA LYS A 245 -8.08 10.00 -25.20
C LYS A 245 -8.06 11.51 -25.16
N HIS A 246 -7.53 12.12 -26.22
CA HIS A 246 -7.62 13.55 -26.46
C HIS A 246 -8.16 13.76 -27.88
N GLU A 247 -9.30 14.45 -27.99
CA GLU A 247 -10.09 14.49 -29.22
C GLU A 247 -10.34 13.07 -29.74
N ASP A 248 -9.94 12.76 -30.98
CA ASP A 248 -10.11 11.43 -31.58
C ASP A 248 -8.86 10.55 -31.58
N LYS A 249 -7.81 10.95 -30.84
CA LYS A 249 -6.53 10.22 -30.78
C LYS A 249 -6.33 9.56 -29.43
N ASN A 250 -6.03 8.27 -29.45
CA ASN A 250 -5.57 7.54 -28.28
C ASN A 250 -4.06 7.80 -28.09
N MET A 251 -3.69 8.22 -26.90
CA MET A 251 -2.30 8.47 -26.53
C MET A 251 -1.89 7.52 -25.41
N ILE A 252 -0.65 7.12 -25.41
CA ILE A 252 -0.07 6.37 -24.27
C ILE A 252 -0.20 7.26 -23.04
N ILE A 253 -0.63 6.66 -21.92
CA ILE A 253 -0.64 7.35 -20.64
C ILE A 253 0.80 7.69 -20.29
N GLY A 254 1.12 8.97 -20.33
CA GLY A 254 2.45 9.48 -20.04
C GLY A 254 2.53 10.16 -18.69
N GLY A 255 3.73 10.14 -18.11
CA GLY A 255 4.04 10.80 -16.83
C GLY A 255 3.69 9.94 -15.61
N GLU A 256 4.71 9.73 -14.77
CA GLU A 256 4.60 8.89 -13.55
C GLU A 256 3.53 9.39 -12.59
N GLY A 257 3.36 10.70 -12.47
CA GLY A 257 2.31 11.29 -11.62
C GLY A 257 0.90 10.90 -12.09
N ARG A 258 0.64 10.89 -13.40
CA ARG A 258 -0.67 10.47 -13.93
C ARG A 258 -0.91 8.98 -13.73
N ILE A 259 0.11 8.17 -13.94
CA ILE A 259 0.06 6.72 -13.70
C ILE A 259 -0.19 6.44 -12.22
N ASN A 260 0.46 7.18 -11.31
CA ASN A 260 0.24 7.06 -9.87
C ASN A 260 -1.21 7.41 -9.47
N GLN A 261 -1.78 8.48 -10.04
CA GLN A 261 -3.19 8.82 -9.80
C GLN A 261 -4.14 7.71 -10.25
N ILE A 262 -3.92 7.14 -11.44
CA ILE A 262 -4.73 6.02 -11.96
C ILE A 262 -4.59 4.81 -11.05
N TYR A 263 -3.37 4.46 -10.65
CA TYR A 263 -3.09 3.38 -9.73
C TYR A 263 -3.87 3.52 -8.42
N LEU A 264 -3.75 4.66 -7.75
CA LEU A 264 -4.42 4.91 -6.47
C LEU A 264 -5.94 4.96 -6.61
N SER A 265 -6.47 5.51 -7.70
CA SER A 265 -7.91 5.52 -7.96
C SER A 265 -8.48 4.12 -8.17
N LEU A 266 -7.80 3.29 -8.96
CA LEU A 266 -8.19 1.89 -9.17
C LEU A 266 -8.13 1.09 -7.87
N TRP A 267 -7.08 1.30 -7.09
CA TRP A 267 -6.89 0.63 -5.83
C TRP A 267 -7.96 1.03 -4.79
N ALA A 268 -8.27 2.33 -4.66
CA ALA A 268 -9.32 2.82 -3.77
C ALA A 268 -10.69 2.25 -4.17
N SER A 269 -11.04 2.29 -5.46
CA SER A 269 -12.31 1.75 -5.97
C SER A 269 -12.49 0.25 -5.68
N GLN A 270 -11.42 -0.55 -5.76
CA GLN A 270 -11.48 -1.97 -5.39
C GLN A 270 -11.72 -2.19 -3.89
N ASN A 271 -11.20 -1.29 -3.04
CA ASN A 271 -11.37 -1.38 -1.59
C ASN A 271 -12.71 -0.81 -1.10
N GLU A 272 -13.32 0.14 -1.82
CA GLU A 272 -14.68 0.62 -1.53
C GLU A 272 -15.73 -0.49 -1.68
N ASN A 273 -15.54 -1.39 -2.65
CA ASN A 273 -16.45 -2.49 -2.97
C ASN A 273 -16.12 -3.81 -2.26
N SER A 274 -15.06 -3.85 -1.43
CA SER A 274 -14.75 -5.04 -0.65
C SER A 274 -15.85 -5.30 0.39
N ASP A 275 -16.29 -6.56 0.44
CA ASP A 275 -17.33 -7.00 1.35
C ASP A 275 -16.82 -6.97 2.80
N LEU A 276 -17.09 -5.85 3.49
CA LEU A 276 -16.66 -5.58 4.87
C LEU A 276 -17.22 -6.59 5.89
N SER A 277 -18.17 -7.43 5.48
CA SER A 277 -18.77 -8.43 6.36
C SER A 277 -17.84 -9.59 6.70
N ASN A 278 -16.87 -9.88 5.84
CA ASN A 278 -16.01 -11.06 5.94
C ASN A 278 -14.57 -10.79 6.37
N GLU A 279 -14.09 -9.56 6.25
CA GLU A 279 -12.73 -9.17 6.64
C GLU A 279 -12.66 -7.74 7.17
N VAL A 280 -11.78 -7.51 8.12
CA VAL A 280 -11.36 -6.19 8.57
C VAL A 280 -10.00 -5.88 7.95
N SER A 281 -9.90 -4.76 7.25
CA SER A 281 -8.68 -4.35 6.56
C SER A 281 -8.16 -3.02 7.12
N ILE A 282 -6.89 -3.01 7.49
CA ILE A 282 -6.14 -1.78 7.77
C ILE A 282 -5.44 -1.39 6.48
N ILE A 283 -5.61 -0.16 6.07
CA ILE A 283 -5.06 0.37 4.83
C ILE A 283 -3.77 1.12 5.11
N CYS A 284 -2.69 0.74 4.47
CA CYS A 284 -1.40 1.42 4.59
C CYS A 284 -0.87 1.84 3.23
N VAL A 285 -0.64 3.15 3.04
CA VAL A 285 -0.10 3.71 1.79
C VAL A 285 1.16 4.50 2.07
N GLU A 286 2.28 4.06 1.50
CA GLU A 286 3.53 4.81 1.59
C GLU A 286 3.63 5.84 0.47
N GLU A 287 3.97 7.07 0.85
CA GLU A 287 4.27 8.19 -0.03
C GLU A 287 3.29 8.32 -1.22
N PRO A 288 1.97 8.50 -0.95
CA PRO A 288 0.99 8.60 -2.02
C PRO A 288 1.26 9.77 -2.98
N GLU A 289 1.97 10.77 -2.52
CA GLU A 289 2.35 11.97 -3.28
C GLU A 289 3.47 11.78 -4.29
N ALA A 290 4.09 10.61 -4.36
CA ALA A 290 5.20 10.37 -5.28
C ALA A 290 4.87 10.79 -6.71
N TYR A 291 5.77 11.60 -7.33
CA TYR A 291 5.64 12.15 -8.69
C TYR A 291 4.49 13.14 -8.92
N LEU A 292 3.80 13.61 -7.87
CA LEU A 292 2.69 14.56 -7.98
C LEU A 292 3.14 16.02 -7.72
N HIS A 293 2.52 16.91 -8.47
CA HIS A 293 2.69 18.35 -8.23
C HIS A 293 1.96 18.77 -6.93
N PRO A 294 2.44 19.79 -6.18
CA PRO A 294 1.89 20.20 -4.88
C PRO A 294 0.36 20.31 -4.79
N HIS A 295 -0.31 20.93 -5.77
CA HIS A 295 -1.77 21.03 -5.75
C HIS A 295 -2.46 19.67 -5.91
N GLN A 296 -1.87 18.76 -6.68
CA GLN A 296 -2.39 17.39 -6.84
C GLN A 296 -2.21 16.57 -5.58
N GLN A 297 -1.18 16.83 -4.78
CA GLN A 297 -0.94 16.16 -3.50
C GLN A 297 -2.08 16.46 -2.50
N ARG A 298 -2.55 17.72 -2.44
CA ARG A 298 -3.70 18.10 -1.59
C ARG A 298 -4.98 17.41 -2.04
N GLU A 299 -5.28 17.44 -3.34
CA GLU A 299 -6.45 16.77 -3.88
C GLU A 299 -6.43 15.27 -3.61
N LEU A 300 -5.24 14.64 -3.72
CA LEU A 300 -5.06 13.23 -3.41
C LEU A 300 -5.29 12.94 -1.92
N ALA A 301 -4.74 13.74 -1.01
CA ALA A 301 -4.95 13.56 0.44
C ALA A 301 -6.44 13.66 0.79
N ALA A 302 -7.12 14.68 0.28
CA ALA A 302 -8.56 14.85 0.47
C ALA A 302 -9.39 13.71 -0.13
N TYR A 303 -8.97 13.16 -1.28
CA TYR A 303 -9.61 12.00 -1.90
C TYR A 303 -9.43 10.74 -1.04
N LEU A 304 -8.19 10.41 -0.66
CA LEU A 304 -7.90 9.21 0.14
C LEU A 304 -8.61 9.26 1.51
N GLY A 305 -8.65 10.41 2.16
CA GLY A 305 -9.34 10.59 3.42
C GLY A 305 -10.86 10.37 3.34
N LYS A 306 -11.48 10.56 2.15
CA LYS A 306 -12.92 10.35 1.93
C LYS A 306 -13.23 8.97 1.36
N ALA A 307 -12.41 8.49 0.43
CA ALA A 307 -12.64 7.24 -0.29
C ALA A 307 -12.32 6.01 0.56
N LEU A 308 -11.33 6.11 1.44
CA LEU A 308 -10.92 4.99 2.26
C LEU A 308 -11.73 4.92 3.55
N LYS A 309 -12.48 3.84 3.70
CA LYS A 309 -13.26 3.54 4.91
C LYS A 309 -12.44 2.63 5.84
N GLY A 310 -12.53 2.85 7.15
CA GLY A 310 -11.82 2.05 8.15
C GLY A 310 -10.54 2.71 8.65
N GLU A 311 -9.59 1.88 9.08
CA GLU A 311 -8.29 2.32 9.60
C GLU A 311 -7.33 2.61 8.43
N VAL A 312 -6.81 3.84 8.39
CA VAL A 312 -5.92 4.30 7.30
C VAL A 312 -4.64 4.87 7.88
N ILE A 313 -3.51 4.35 7.42
CA ILE A 313 -2.18 4.83 7.78
C ILE A 313 -1.47 5.28 6.51
N LEU A 314 -1.12 6.55 6.43
CA LEU A 314 -0.33 7.11 5.35
C LEU A 314 1.07 7.46 5.86
N THR A 315 2.08 7.28 5.03
CA THR A 315 3.38 7.90 5.27
C THR A 315 3.60 9.02 4.27
N SER A 316 4.18 10.13 4.67
CA SER A 316 4.42 11.25 3.78
C SER A 316 5.64 12.06 4.17
N HIS A 317 6.25 12.71 3.17
CA HIS A 317 7.26 13.76 3.29
C HIS A 317 6.72 15.13 2.87
N SER A 318 5.44 15.22 2.50
CA SER A 318 4.86 16.41 1.92
C SER A 318 4.12 17.26 2.94
N PRO A 319 4.51 18.53 3.14
CA PRO A 319 3.73 19.47 3.92
C PRO A 319 2.33 19.72 3.34
N PHE A 320 2.15 19.50 2.03
CA PHE A 320 0.83 19.61 1.38
C PHE A 320 -0.11 18.46 1.77
N ILE A 321 0.43 17.26 2.02
CA ILE A 321 -0.36 16.15 2.58
C ILE A 321 -0.66 16.43 4.06
N VAL A 322 0.35 16.85 4.82
CA VAL A 322 0.21 17.16 6.25
C VAL A 322 -0.88 18.22 6.49
N SER A 323 -0.97 19.24 5.63
CA SER A 323 -1.97 20.31 5.78
C SER A 323 -3.43 19.84 5.66
N GLU A 324 -3.69 18.66 5.13
CA GLU A 324 -5.03 18.08 4.99
C GLU A 324 -5.42 17.17 6.17
N PHE A 325 -4.47 16.91 7.10
CA PHE A 325 -4.71 16.05 8.25
C PHE A 325 -4.91 16.87 9.53
N SER A 326 -5.73 16.34 10.44
CA SER A 326 -5.82 16.89 11.81
C SER A 326 -4.47 16.72 12.51
N PRO A 327 -4.00 17.72 13.29
CA PRO A 327 -2.79 17.58 14.08
C PRO A 327 -2.76 16.35 14.98
N ASN A 328 -3.93 15.92 15.48
CA ASN A 328 -4.08 14.72 16.32
C ASN A 328 -3.81 13.42 15.58
N SER A 329 -3.92 13.45 14.26
CA SER A 329 -3.68 12.28 13.39
C SER A 329 -2.22 12.16 12.95
N ILE A 330 -1.37 13.12 13.34
CA ILE A 330 0.02 13.17 12.90
C ILE A 330 0.91 12.46 13.91
N ILE A 331 1.68 11.50 13.40
CA ILE A 331 2.69 10.74 14.12
C ILE A 331 4.04 11.15 13.55
N ARG A 332 4.87 11.82 14.34
CA ARG A 332 6.20 12.22 13.91
C ARG A 332 7.24 11.23 14.40
N LEU A 333 8.00 10.65 13.46
CA LEU A 333 9.21 9.91 13.75
C LEU A 333 10.41 10.85 13.62
N TYR A 334 11.31 10.80 14.60
CA TYR A 334 12.55 11.58 14.58
C TYR A 334 13.70 10.79 15.20
N LYS A 335 14.90 11.10 14.75
CA LYS A 335 16.09 10.44 15.24
C LYS A 335 16.68 11.23 16.42
N TYR A 336 16.97 10.53 17.48
CA TYR A 336 17.76 11.08 18.59
C TYR A 336 18.91 10.12 18.88
N GLU A 337 20.14 10.63 18.76
CA GLU A 337 21.35 9.79 18.81
C GLU A 337 21.26 8.63 17.80
N ASN A 338 21.17 7.39 18.28
CA ASN A 338 21.16 6.18 17.48
C ASN A 338 19.78 5.51 17.41
N GLU A 339 18.78 6.07 18.04
CA GLU A 339 17.44 5.48 18.07
C GLU A 339 16.38 6.37 17.42
N THR A 340 15.31 5.72 16.95
CA THR A 340 14.13 6.42 16.49
C THR A 340 13.15 6.59 17.62
N LEU A 341 12.79 7.83 17.87
CA LEU A 341 11.75 8.22 18.80
C LEU A 341 10.46 8.59 18.07
N VAL A 342 9.37 8.52 18.81
CA VAL A 342 8.01 8.73 18.29
C VAL A 342 7.32 9.83 19.08
N ALA A 343 6.73 10.78 18.37
CA ALA A 343 5.77 11.72 18.91
C ALA A 343 4.41 11.41 18.26
N SER A 344 3.54 10.73 18.98
CA SER A 344 2.23 10.30 18.51
C SER A 344 1.05 10.97 19.25
N ASP A 345 1.33 11.67 20.35
CA ASP A 345 0.25 12.31 21.13
C ASP A 345 -0.15 13.71 20.60
N GLY A 346 0.53 14.15 19.56
CA GLY A 346 0.25 15.39 18.85
C GLY A 346 0.24 16.65 19.71
N CYS A 347 -0.25 17.75 19.13
CA CYS A 347 -0.55 19.00 19.84
C CYS A 347 -1.94 18.96 20.53
N SER A 348 -2.53 17.80 20.67
CA SER A 348 -3.97 17.56 20.66
C SER A 348 -4.71 17.98 21.90
N LYS A 349 -4.19 17.68 23.09
CA LYS A 349 -4.96 17.98 24.33
C LYS A 349 -5.25 19.46 24.50
N VAL A 350 -4.29 20.31 24.15
CA VAL A 350 -4.46 21.77 24.26
C VAL A 350 -5.39 22.31 23.18
N ILE A 351 -5.40 21.68 21.99
CA ILE A 351 -6.26 22.09 20.88
C ILE A 351 -7.70 21.60 21.06
N GLU A 352 -7.89 20.36 21.53
CA GLU A 352 -9.22 19.81 21.83
C GLU A 352 -9.93 20.58 22.94
N GLU A 353 -9.21 21.01 23.99
CA GLU A 353 -9.76 21.79 25.09
C GLU A 353 -9.97 23.27 24.74
N GLY A 354 -9.27 23.81 23.75
CA GLY A 354 -9.26 25.24 23.42
C GLY A 354 -10.09 25.68 22.21
N ILE A 355 -10.49 24.77 21.31
CA ILE A 355 -11.14 25.14 20.05
C ILE A 355 -12.32 24.20 19.74
N ASP A 356 -13.36 24.31 20.52
CA ASP A 356 -14.67 23.73 20.19
C ASP A 356 -15.18 24.32 18.86
N GLY A 357 -15.15 23.51 17.81
CA GLY A 357 -15.88 23.73 16.56
C GLY A 357 -15.17 24.54 15.46
N LEU A 358 -14.00 25.14 15.68
CA LEU A 358 -13.19 25.70 14.63
C LEU A 358 -12.13 24.68 14.24
N GLY A 359 -12.43 23.84 13.24
CA GLY A 359 -11.45 22.91 12.70
C GLY A 359 -10.17 23.68 12.34
N TYR A 360 -9.12 23.52 13.15
CA TYR A 360 -7.81 24.10 12.88
C TYR A 360 -7.30 23.53 11.56
N ARG A 361 -7.40 24.33 10.52
CA ARG A 361 -6.80 23.99 9.23
C ARG A 361 -5.36 24.41 9.28
N MET A 362 -4.47 23.45 9.36
CA MET A 362 -3.05 23.67 9.18
C MET A 362 -2.81 24.18 7.76
N SER A 363 -2.23 25.36 7.61
CA SER A 363 -1.72 25.79 6.31
C SER A 363 -0.36 25.11 6.03
N VAL A 364 0.10 25.17 4.79
CA VAL A 364 1.38 24.54 4.37
C VAL A 364 2.57 25.05 5.20
N ILE A 365 2.61 26.34 5.57
CA ILE A 365 3.71 26.93 6.33
C ILE A 365 3.85 26.31 7.74
N PRO A 366 2.81 26.22 8.59
CA PRO A 366 2.90 25.47 9.83
C PRO A 366 3.18 23.97 9.61
N ALA A 367 2.72 23.38 8.50
CA ALA A 367 2.98 22.00 8.18
C ALA A 367 4.47 21.71 7.92
N GLU A 368 5.22 22.67 7.36
CA GLU A 368 6.67 22.57 7.15
C GLU A 368 7.43 22.45 8.47
N ALA A 369 6.94 23.08 9.55
CA ALA A 369 7.56 23.00 10.86
C ALA A 369 7.63 21.57 11.44
N PHE A 370 6.76 20.67 11.01
CA PHE A 370 6.81 19.25 11.43
C PHE A 370 8.01 18.49 10.85
N PHE A 371 8.65 19.02 9.83
CA PHE A 371 9.83 18.43 9.19
C PHE A 371 11.15 19.09 9.61
N SER A 372 11.10 20.20 10.35
CA SER A 372 12.27 20.91 10.83
C SER A 372 12.70 20.43 12.21
N ASP A 373 14.00 20.58 12.53
CA ASP A 373 14.54 20.30 13.86
C ASP A 373 14.23 21.42 14.84
N TYR A 374 14.15 22.66 14.34
CA TYR A 374 13.84 23.86 15.11
C TYR A 374 12.80 24.70 14.37
N ALA A 375 11.90 25.32 15.09
CA ALA A 375 10.94 26.27 14.56
C ALA A 375 11.01 27.59 15.33
N ILE A 376 11.13 28.69 14.60
CA ILE A 376 11.08 30.04 15.16
C ILE A 376 9.66 30.58 14.95
N LEU A 377 8.97 30.84 16.04
CA LEU A 377 7.65 31.46 15.99
C LEU A 377 7.79 32.97 15.89
N VAL A 378 7.10 33.57 14.93
CA VAL A 378 7.10 35.00 14.66
C VAL A 378 5.68 35.54 14.63
N GLU A 379 5.50 36.84 14.95
CA GLU A 379 4.17 37.45 14.99
C GLU A 379 3.63 37.79 13.59
N GLY A 380 4.53 37.97 12.60
CA GLY A 380 4.08 38.33 11.27
C GLY A 380 5.13 38.25 10.17
N PRO A 381 4.70 38.54 8.91
CA PRO A 381 5.58 38.44 7.72
C PRO A 381 6.82 39.31 7.76
N SER A 382 6.78 40.47 8.45
CA SER A 382 7.92 41.38 8.57
C SER A 382 9.11 40.74 9.29
N GLU A 383 8.82 39.98 10.37
CA GLU A 383 9.83 39.28 11.14
C GLU A 383 10.40 38.10 10.37
N LEU A 384 9.56 37.40 9.61
CA LEU A 384 9.99 36.30 8.75
C LEU A 384 11.05 36.79 7.75
N LEU A 385 10.81 37.95 7.08
CA LEU A 385 11.74 38.55 6.17
C LEU A 385 13.01 39.07 6.88
N LEU A 386 12.85 39.67 8.05
CA LEU A 386 13.95 40.17 8.85
C LEU A 386 14.91 39.06 9.27
N TYR A 387 14.38 37.97 9.86
CA TYR A 387 15.20 36.85 10.32
C TYR A 387 15.93 36.16 9.17
N LYS A 388 15.27 35.96 8.04
CA LYS A 388 15.90 35.38 6.84
C LYS A 388 17.07 36.29 6.32
N THR A 389 16.85 37.59 6.33
CA THR A 389 17.90 38.59 5.91
C THR A 389 19.05 38.60 6.92
N LEU A 390 18.77 38.63 8.21
CA LEU A 390 19.79 38.62 9.26
C LEU A 390 20.61 37.31 9.24
N ALA A 391 19.95 36.17 9.11
CA ALA A 391 20.63 34.89 9.00
C ALA A 391 21.61 34.87 7.84
N THR A 392 21.18 35.34 6.66
CA THR A 392 22.03 35.46 5.48
C THR A 392 23.23 36.34 5.74
N GLN A 393 23.05 37.50 6.41
CA GLN A 393 24.15 38.43 6.76
C GLN A 393 25.14 37.84 7.78
N LEU A 394 24.64 37.00 8.67
CA LEU A 394 25.46 36.29 9.68
C LEU A 394 26.08 34.99 9.15
N GLY A 395 25.82 34.63 7.88
CA GLY A 395 26.31 33.40 7.29
C GLY A 395 25.64 32.16 7.85
N LEU A 396 24.44 32.31 8.43
CA LEU A 396 23.61 31.22 8.92
C LEU A 396 22.63 30.80 7.84
N ASP A 397 22.50 29.50 7.65
CA ASP A 397 21.52 28.88 6.77
C ASP A 397 20.33 28.37 7.62
N LEU A 398 19.16 29.00 7.45
CA LEU A 398 17.94 28.62 8.18
C LEU A 398 17.23 27.43 7.56
N ASP A 399 17.66 26.98 6.39
CA ASP A 399 17.10 25.81 5.71
C ASP A 399 17.92 24.53 6.00
N ARG A 400 18.87 24.62 6.94
CA ARG A 400 19.71 23.51 7.41
C ARG A 400 19.43 23.19 8.92
#